data_7c4f2d07df885443cdc2118257098065
#
_entry.id   7c4f2d07df885443cdc2118257098065
#
_cell.length_a   1.000
_cell.length_b   1.000
_cell.length_c   1.000
_cell.angle_alpha   90.00
_cell.angle_beta   90.00
_cell.angle_gamma   90.00
#
_symmetry.space_group_name_H-M   'P 1'
#
loop_
_entity.id
_entity.type
_entity.pdbx_description
1 polymer ?
#
loop_
_entity_poly.entity_id
_entity_poly.type
_entity_poly.pdbx_seq_one_letter_code
_entity_poly.pdbx_strand_id
1 'polypeptide(L)'
;MNKQIGVGLVTLIFLTGCVGAVPDLGINNGELAPCPKTPNCVNSQAVGEKQYIQPIHYTGTREDARARLLQILGSQKRAKILTAQENYTRAEFTSALF
;
A
#
# COMPACT_ATOMS: atom_id res chain seq x y z
N MET A 1 -13.26 36.61 28.28
CA MET A 1 -12.05 36.32 28.29
C MET A 1 -11.69 34.97 27.84
N ASN A 2 -12.22 33.98 28.33
CA ASN A 2 -11.77 32.67 27.99
C ASN A 2 -12.37 32.11 26.76
N LYS A 3 -13.16 32.81 26.05
CA LYS A 3 -13.84 32.25 24.94
C LYS A 3 -12.93 31.96 23.79
N GLN A 4 -11.87 32.66 23.65
CA GLN A 4 -11.02 32.44 22.53
C GLN A 4 -10.45 31.05 22.48
N ILE A 5 -10.41 30.39 23.57
CA ILE A 5 -9.80 29.08 23.63
C ILE A 5 -10.51 28.07 22.76
N GLY A 6 -11.81 28.11 22.75
CA GLY A 6 -12.57 27.16 21.96
C GLY A 6 -12.36 27.33 20.47
N VAL A 7 -12.06 28.51 20.05
CA VAL A 7 -11.89 28.77 18.64
C VAL A 7 -10.66 28.05 18.10
N GLY A 8 -9.58 28.09 18.83
CA GLY A 8 -8.38 27.43 18.38
C GLY A 8 -8.53 25.94 18.26
N LEU A 9 -9.32 25.37 19.11
CA LEU A 9 -9.52 23.94 19.08
C LEU A 9 -10.22 23.49 17.82
N VAL A 10 -11.22 24.21 17.42
CA VAL A 10 -11.97 23.87 16.23
C VAL A 10 -11.08 23.87 15.00
N THR A 11 -10.19 24.82 14.92
CA THR A 11 -9.30 24.91 13.79
C THR A 11 -8.41 23.68 13.68
N LEU A 12 -7.96 23.19 14.79
CA LEU A 12 -7.10 22.03 14.78
C LEU A 12 -7.78 20.81 14.20
N ILE A 13 -9.00 20.55 14.62
CA ILE A 13 -9.74 19.40 14.13
C ILE A 13 -9.93 19.48 12.63
N PHE A 14 -10.15 20.66 12.16
CA PHE A 14 -10.37 20.86 10.75
C PHE A 14 -9.17 20.45 9.90
N LEU A 15 -7.99 20.79 10.35
CA LEU A 15 -6.78 20.40 9.63
C LEU A 15 -6.63 18.90 9.56
N THR A 16 -6.98 18.21 10.60
CA THR A 16 -6.89 16.76 10.60
C THR A 16 -7.78 16.15 9.53
N GLY A 17 -8.92 16.71 9.29
CA GLY A 17 -9.82 16.17 8.29
C GLY A 17 -9.35 16.33 6.87
N CYS A 18 -8.34 17.15 6.63
CA CYS A 18 -7.82 17.33 5.29
C CYS A 18 -6.85 16.23 4.87
N VAL A 19 -6.40 15.44 5.79
CA VAL A 19 -5.51 14.32 5.47
C VAL A 19 -6.34 13.23 4.86
N GLY A 20 -6.22 13.01 3.58
CA GLY A 20 -7.04 12.05 2.89
C GLY A 20 -6.97 10.66 3.52
N ALA A 21 -7.95 9.85 3.19
CA ALA A 21 -8.01 8.50 3.70
C ALA A 21 -6.90 7.65 3.10
N VAL A 22 -6.21 6.92 3.93
CA VAL A 22 -5.22 5.95 3.48
C VAL A 22 -5.93 4.63 3.30
N PRO A 23 -5.79 3.97 2.14
CA PRO A 23 -6.45 2.69 1.94
C PRO A 23 -5.99 1.68 2.98
N ASP A 24 -6.94 0.87 3.43
CA ASP A 24 -6.62 -0.20 4.37
C ASP A 24 -5.99 -1.34 3.61
N LEU A 25 -4.68 -1.32 3.52
CA LEU A 25 -3.91 -2.32 2.80
C LEU A 25 -3.12 -3.17 3.77
N GLY A 26 -2.60 -4.27 3.26
CA GLY A 26 -1.81 -5.18 4.06
C GLY A 26 -2.38 -6.58 4.03
N ILE A 27 -1.98 -7.38 5.01
CA ILE A 27 -2.42 -8.76 5.11
C ILE A 27 -3.34 -8.90 6.31
N ASN A 28 -4.49 -9.51 6.08
CA ASN A 28 -5.46 -9.81 7.11
C ASN A 28 -5.84 -11.27 6.97
N ASN A 29 -5.56 -12.07 7.99
CA ASN A 29 -5.81 -13.51 7.97
C ASN A 29 -5.13 -14.20 6.80
N GLY A 30 -3.91 -13.79 6.48
CA GLY A 30 -3.14 -14.40 5.39
C GLY A 30 -3.54 -13.95 4.00
N GLU A 31 -4.45 -13.01 3.89
CA GLU A 31 -4.93 -12.54 2.60
C GLU A 31 -4.70 -11.05 2.42
N LEU A 32 -4.41 -10.66 1.19
CA LEU A 32 -4.29 -9.26 0.83
C LEU A 32 -5.67 -8.60 0.84
N ALA A 33 -5.68 -7.28 1.04
CA ALA A 33 -6.93 -6.54 0.93
C ALA A 33 -7.50 -6.71 -0.47
N PRO A 34 -8.81 -6.88 -0.60
CA PRO A 34 -9.41 -7.05 -1.92
C PRO A 34 -9.32 -5.77 -2.74
N CYS A 35 -9.30 -5.92 -4.06
CA CYS A 35 -9.33 -4.78 -4.94
C CYS A 35 -10.64 -4.02 -4.82
N PRO A 36 -10.59 -2.69 -4.85
CA PRO A 36 -11.83 -1.94 -5.03
C PRO A 36 -12.39 -2.18 -6.44
N LYS A 37 -13.60 -1.74 -6.66
CA LYS A 37 -14.24 -1.94 -7.95
C LYS A 37 -13.74 -0.90 -8.96
N THR A 38 -12.45 -0.93 -9.22
CA THR A 38 -11.82 -0.05 -10.19
C THR A 38 -11.08 -0.89 -11.22
N PRO A 39 -10.98 -0.42 -12.45
CA PRO A 39 -10.35 -1.24 -13.48
C PRO A 39 -8.84 -1.32 -13.39
N ASN A 40 -8.22 -0.53 -12.53
CA ASN A 40 -6.76 -0.48 -12.43
C ASN A 40 -6.19 -1.29 -11.26
N CYS A 41 -6.93 -2.25 -10.77
CA CYS A 41 -6.47 -3.08 -9.65
C CYS A 41 -6.53 -4.54 -10.03
N VAL A 42 -5.46 -5.28 -9.73
CA VAL A 42 -5.41 -6.73 -9.93
C VAL A 42 -4.96 -7.39 -8.63
N ASN A 43 -5.35 -8.64 -8.45
CA ASN A 43 -5.07 -9.38 -7.23
C ASN A 43 -4.89 -10.85 -7.56
N SER A 44 -3.76 -11.41 -7.17
CA SER A 44 -3.47 -12.82 -7.45
C SER A 44 -4.25 -13.79 -6.56
N GLN A 45 -4.94 -13.29 -5.55
CA GLN A 45 -5.78 -14.12 -4.69
C GLN A 45 -7.25 -14.10 -5.10
N ALA A 46 -7.60 -13.30 -6.10
CA ALA A 46 -9.00 -13.15 -6.54
C ALA A 46 -9.34 -14.16 -7.63
N VAL A 47 -9.14 -15.43 -7.35
CA VAL A 47 -9.33 -16.51 -8.31
C VAL A 47 -10.78 -16.52 -8.78
N GLY A 48 -10.97 -16.59 -10.10
CA GLY A 48 -12.30 -16.60 -10.69
C GLY A 48 -12.92 -15.24 -10.94
N GLU A 49 -12.23 -14.17 -10.56
CA GLU A 49 -12.75 -12.82 -10.74
C GLU A 49 -12.02 -12.11 -11.87
N LYS A 50 -12.63 -11.04 -12.37
CA LYS A 50 -12.03 -10.29 -13.48
C LYS A 50 -10.70 -9.65 -13.12
N GLN A 51 -10.49 -9.36 -11.84
CA GLN A 51 -9.30 -8.70 -11.35
C GLN A 51 -8.19 -9.69 -11.02
N TYR A 52 -8.36 -10.94 -11.36
CA TYR A 52 -7.34 -11.95 -11.08
C TYR A 52 -6.13 -11.77 -11.96
N ILE A 53 -4.96 -11.86 -11.36
CA ILE A 53 -3.69 -11.94 -12.08
C ILE A 53 -2.92 -13.13 -11.52
N GLN A 54 -2.21 -13.84 -12.40
CA GLN A 54 -1.47 -15.00 -11.95
C GLN A 54 -0.33 -14.56 -11.03
N PRO A 55 -0.12 -15.26 -9.91
CA PRO A 55 0.99 -14.90 -9.01
C PRO A 55 2.33 -15.22 -9.65
N ILE A 56 3.35 -14.52 -9.21
CA ILE A 56 4.71 -14.77 -9.67
C ILE A 56 5.26 -15.95 -8.89
N HIS A 57 5.76 -16.95 -9.62
CA HIS A 57 6.36 -18.12 -8.99
C HIS A 57 7.85 -17.93 -8.81
N TYR A 58 8.40 -18.57 -7.80
CA TYR A 58 9.82 -18.52 -7.54
C TYR A 58 10.29 -19.92 -7.11
N THR A 59 11.61 -20.14 -7.17
CA THR A 59 12.23 -21.33 -6.68
C THR A 59 13.11 -20.98 -5.49
N GLY A 60 13.38 -21.98 -4.64
CA GLY A 60 14.17 -21.73 -3.44
C GLY A 60 13.31 -21.29 -2.27
N THR A 61 13.93 -20.68 -1.29
CA THR A 61 13.22 -20.31 -0.08
C THR A 61 12.48 -18.99 -0.25
N ARG A 62 11.46 -18.81 0.58
CA ARG A 62 10.72 -17.56 0.61
C ARG A 62 11.63 -16.40 1.02
N GLU A 63 12.55 -16.66 1.94
CA GLU A 63 13.48 -15.64 2.41
C GLU A 63 14.39 -15.16 1.29
N ASP A 64 14.87 -16.06 0.47
CA ASP A 64 15.72 -15.69 -0.66
C ASP A 64 14.93 -14.90 -1.71
N ALA A 65 13.70 -15.34 -1.98
CA ALA A 65 12.84 -14.64 -2.93
C ALA A 65 12.54 -13.23 -2.46
N ARG A 66 12.26 -13.09 -1.17
CA ARG A 66 11.99 -11.77 -0.58
C ARG A 66 13.22 -10.87 -0.68
N ALA A 67 14.39 -11.40 -0.39
CA ALA A 67 15.62 -10.62 -0.47
C ALA A 67 15.85 -10.11 -1.89
N ARG A 68 15.63 -10.96 -2.89
CA ARG A 68 15.76 -10.56 -4.29
C ARG A 68 14.75 -9.51 -4.67
N LEU A 69 13.51 -9.65 -4.22
CA LEU A 69 12.49 -8.67 -4.50
C LEU A 69 12.86 -7.31 -3.93
N LEU A 70 13.31 -7.28 -2.68
CA LEU A 70 13.68 -6.01 -2.06
C LEU A 70 14.88 -5.38 -2.75
N GLN A 71 15.84 -6.19 -3.19
CA GLN A 71 16.98 -5.69 -3.92
C GLN A 71 16.57 -5.08 -5.26
N ILE A 72 15.69 -5.74 -5.98
CA ILE A 72 15.21 -5.22 -7.26
C ILE A 72 14.43 -3.93 -7.06
N LEU A 73 13.53 -3.90 -6.09
CA LEU A 73 12.74 -2.71 -5.82
C LEU A 73 13.63 -1.55 -5.39
N GLY A 74 14.65 -1.83 -4.57
CA GLY A 74 15.56 -0.80 -4.12
C GLY A 74 16.43 -0.21 -5.20
N SER A 75 16.60 -0.94 -6.32
CA SER A 75 17.39 -0.46 -7.44
C SER A 75 16.58 0.36 -8.45
N GLN A 76 15.26 0.39 -8.32
CA GLN A 76 14.40 1.14 -9.23
C GLN A 76 14.30 2.58 -8.79
N LYS A 77 14.63 3.50 -9.70
CA LYS A 77 14.67 4.91 -9.35
C LYS A 77 13.32 5.48 -8.96
N ARG A 78 12.25 4.93 -9.53
CA ARG A 78 10.90 5.44 -9.27
C ARG A 78 10.09 4.59 -8.34
N ALA A 79 10.71 3.65 -7.69
CA ALA A 79 10.06 2.79 -6.72
C ALA A 79 10.42 3.24 -5.32
N LYS A 80 9.43 3.23 -4.44
CA LYS A 80 9.63 3.54 -3.03
C LYS A 80 9.04 2.40 -2.21
N ILE A 81 9.85 1.79 -1.39
CA ILE A 81 9.39 0.73 -0.50
C ILE A 81 8.76 1.38 0.73
N LEU A 82 7.46 1.18 0.89
CA LEU A 82 6.73 1.77 2.00
C LEU A 82 6.68 0.86 3.21
N THR A 83 6.62 -0.46 2.97
CA THR A 83 6.56 -1.46 4.03
C THR A 83 7.33 -2.68 3.58
N ALA A 84 8.13 -3.24 4.47
CA ALA A 84 8.91 -4.43 4.17
C ALA A 84 8.88 -5.36 5.38
N GLN A 85 7.77 -6.08 5.55
CA GLN A 85 7.61 -7.06 6.59
C GLN A 85 7.99 -8.44 6.08
N GLU A 86 8.04 -9.39 6.98
CA GLU A 86 8.48 -10.74 6.62
C GLU A 86 7.62 -11.37 5.54
N ASN A 87 6.32 -11.17 5.63
CA ASN A 87 5.38 -11.80 4.68
C ASN A 87 4.60 -10.78 3.85
N TYR A 88 5.02 -9.51 3.86
CA TYR A 88 4.30 -8.48 3.13
C TYR A 88 5.23 -7.34 2.76
N THR A 89 5.22 -6.98 1.49
CA THR A 89 6.01 -5.86 0.98
C THR A 89 5.08 -4.95 0.20
N ARG A 90 5.17 -3.66 0.48
CA ARG A 90 4.40 -2.66 -0.25
C ARG A 90 5.36 -1.66 -0.87
N ALA A 91 5.21 -1.45 -2.15
CA ALA A 91 6.03 -0.49 -2.87
C ALA A 91 5.14 0.40 -3.73
N GLU A 92 5.64 1.59 -3.98
CA GLU A 92 4.94 2.60 -4.76
C GLU A 92 5.81 3.01 -5.91
N PHE A 93 5.25 3.05 -7.11
CA PHE A 93 5.97 3.49 -8.30
C PHE A 93 5.39 4.80 -8.80
N THR A 94 6.27 5.72 -9.17
CA THR A 94 5.86 7.03 -9.67
C THR A 94 6.28 7.16 -11.12
N SER A 95 5.36 7.62 -11.95
CA SER A 95 5.65 7.85 -13.36
C SER A 95 6.60 9.03 -13.54
N ALA A 96 7.45 8.95 -14.57
CA ALA A 96 8.38 10.03 -14.89
C ALA A 96 7.66 11.27 -15.40
N LEU A 97 6.47 11.09 -15.94
CA LEU A 97 5.73 12.18 -16.59
C LEU A 97 4.76 12.89 -15.63
N PHE A 98 4.63 12.40 -14.43
CA PHE A 98 3.69 13.01 -13.47
C PHE A 98 4.29 13.21 -12.12
#